data_4a7fc549d1db33cf41c9f58f1b210ee9
#
_entry.id   4a7fc549d1db33cf41c9f58f1b210ee9
#
_cell.length_a   1.000
_cell.length_b   1.000
_cell.length_c   1.000
_cell.angle_alpha   90.00
_cell.angle_beta   90.00
_cell.angle_gamma   90.00
#
_symmetry.space_group_name_H-M   'P 1'
#
loop_
_entity.id
_entity.type
_entity.pdbx_description
1 polymer ?
#
loop_
_entity_poly.entity_id
_entity_poly.type
_entity_poly.pdbx_seq_one_letter_code
_entity_poly.pdbx_strand_id
1 'polypeptide(L)'
;MITITYITTVDNIKLARYLSIVHFKFMILKKLYDRCVELARHKFSKPLLGFVSFIESFFFPVPPDLMIVPMVVAKRDDYIKIFLIATFGSVLGGLFGYMLGVLFLDASMVIIEFYGYEEKVFEMQDTMSTKEGFLAWLGIMFLAGFTPLPFKVFTITSGVMNYNLPVFFLICLFTRGLRFFLVAYFTSLFGQKFGDFVEKKG
;
A
#
# COMPACT_ATOMS: atom_id res chain seq x y z
N MET A 1 -19.79 -0.14 -48.12
CA MET A 1 -20.61 -0.85 -47.13
C MET A 1 -19.78 -1.86 -46.28
N ILE A 2 -18.76 -2.53 -46.83
CA ILE A 2 -17.90 -3.54 -46.14
C ILE A 2 -17.02 -2.92 -45.06
N THR A 3 -16.53 -1.71 -45.25
CA THR A 3 -15.56 -1.06 -44.31
C THR A 3 -16.18 -0.67 -42.97
N ILE A 4 -17.45 -0.30 -42.93
CA ILE A 4 -18.16 0.11 -41.72
C ILE A 4 -18.43 -1.12 -40.83
N THR A 5 -18.76 -2.26 -41.44
CA THR A 5 -19.02 -3.51 -40.71
C THR A 5 -17.73 -4.05 -40.04
N TYR A 6 -16.56 -3.83 -40.64
CA TYR A 6 -15.27 -4.27 -40.10
C TYR A 6 -14.84 -3.47 -38.85
N ILE A 7 -15.10 -2.14 -38.87
CA ILE A 7 -14.75 -1.24 -37.75
C ILE A 7 -15.60 -1.57 -36.53
N THR A 8 -16.92 -1.77 -36.70
CA THR A 8 -17.82 -2.12 -35.60
C THR A 8 -17.49 -3.50 -34.97
N THR A 9 -17.02 -4.45 -35.78
CA THR A 9 -16.66 -5.79 -35.28
C THR A 9 -15.36 -5.78 -34.45
N VAL A 10 -14.37 -5.00 -34.89
CA VAL A 10 -13.07 -4.88 -34.16
C VAL A 10 -13.27 -4.15 -32.84
N ASP A 11 -14.12 -3.11 -32.80
CA ASP A 11 -14.41 -2.38 -31.57
C ASP A 11 -15.22 -3.22 -30.57
N ASN A 12 -16.14 -4.05 -31.05
CA ASN A 12 -16.88 -4.99 -30.22
C ASN A 12 -15.95 -6.08 -29.61
N ILE A 13 -14.97 -6.57 -30.35
CA ILE A 13 -13.99 -7.56 -29.88
C ILE A 13 -13.06 -6.92 -28.81
N LYS A 14 -12.61 -5.70 -29.03
CA LYS A 14 -11.79 -4.95 -28.03
C LYS A 14 -12.60 -4.68 -26.77
N LEU A 15 -13.85 -4.26 -26.89
CA LEU A 15 -14.75 -4.01 -25.76
C LEU A 15 -15.04 -5.30 -24.99
N ALA A 16 -15.34 -6.40 -25.67
CA ALA A 16 -15.56 -7.71 -25.06
C ALA A 16 -14.32 -8.21 -24.31
N ARG A 17 -13.12 -8.02 -24.88
CA ARG A 17 -11.84 -8.37 -24.25
C ARG A 17 -11.56 -7.50 -23.03
N TYR A 18 -11.82 -6.20 -23.11
CA TYR A 18 -11.71 -5.28 -21.99
C TYR A 18 -12.67 -5.65 -20.84
N LEU A 19 -13.93 -5.91 -21.18
CA LEU A 19 -14.95 -6.35 -20.21
C LEU A 19 -14.60 -7.69 -19.56
N SER A 20 -14.04 -8.64 -20.31
CA SER A 20 -13.61 -9.93 -19.76
C SER A 20 -12.42 -9.78 -18.78
N ILE A 21 -11.48 -8.88 -19.08
CA ILE A 21 -10.33 -8.57 -18.19
C ILE A 21 -10.83 -7.87 -16.92
N VAL A 22 -11.75 -6.92 -17.04
CA VAL A 22 -12.36 -6.22 -15.91
C VAL A 22 -13.15 -7.21 -15.05
N HIS A 23 -13.94 -8.09 -15.67
CA HIS A 23 -14.71 -9.12 -14.97
C HIS A 23 -13.80 -10.11 -14.26
N PHE A 24 -12.72 -10.57 -14.91
CA PHE A 24 -11.72 -11.45 -14.30
C PHE A 24 -11.01 -10.81 -13.09
N LYS A 25 -10.61 -9.53 -13.21
CA LYS A 25 -10.05 -8.78 -12.09
C LYS A 25 -11.06 -8.62 -10.94
N PHE A 26 -12.32 -8.34 -11.27
CA PHE A 26 -13.38 -8.21 -10.28
C PHE A 26 -13.66 -9.55 -9.56
N MET A 27 -13.64 -10.66 -10.27
CA MET A 27 -13.83 -11.99 -9.71
C MET A 27 -12.68 -12.39 -8.77
N ILE A 28 -11.43 -12.05 -9.12
CA ILE A 28 -10.26 -12.26 -8.23
C ILE A 28 -10.39 -11.40 -6.98
N LEU A 29 -10.74 -10.12 -7.13
CA LEU A 29 -10.94 -9.20 -6.00
C LEU A 29 -12.06 -9.68 -5.07
N LYS A 30 -13.19 -10.13 -5.63
CA LYS A 30 -14.29 -10.70 -4.86
C LYS A 30 -13.85 -11.95 -4.08
N LYS A 31 -13.15 -12.87 -4.72
CA LYS A 31 -12.63 -14.09 -4.08
C LYS A 31 -11.62 -13.78 -2.96
N LEU A 32 -10.76 -12.77 -3.17
CA LEU A 32 -9.84 -12.26 -2.14
C LEU A 32 -10.62 -11.62 -0.98
N TYR A 33 -11.61 -10.79 -1.28
CA TYR A 33 -12.46 -10.17 -0.28
C TYR A 33 -13.21 -11.23 0.57
N ASP A 34 -13.84 -12.20 -0.07
CA ASP A 34 -14.55 -13.28 0.62
C ASP A 34 -13.62 -14.08 1.55
N ARG A 35 -12.41 -14.37 1.11
CA ARG A 35 -11.36 -14.99 1.95
C ARG A 35 -10.93 -14.08 3.11
N CYS A 36 -10.79 -12.77 2.87
CA CYS A 36 -10.47 -11.81 3.92
C CYS A 36 -11.59 -11.72 4.97
N VAL A 37 -12.86 -11.77 4.55
CA VAL A 37 -14.02 -11.79 5.45
C VAL A 37 -14.04 -13.06 6.29
N GLU A 38 -13.79 -14.22 5.68
CA GLU A 38 -13.69 -15.51 6.37
C GLU A 38 -12.56 -15.48 7.41
N LEU A 39 -11.36 -15.01 7.00
CA LEU A 39 -10.20 -14.85 7.87
C LEU A 39 -10.41 -13.81 8.97
N ALA A 40 -11.19 -12.76 8.70
CA ALA A 40 -11.48 -11.68 9.67
C ALA A 40 -12.27 -12.20 10.89
N ARG A 41 -13.07 -13.26 10.72
CA ARG A 41 -13.83 -13.91 11.81
C ARG A 41 -12.99 -14.91 12.62
N HIS A 42 -11.81 -15.27 12.11
CA HIS A 42 -10.96 -16.27 12.76
C HIS A 42 -10.18 -15.65 13.93
N LYS A 43 -9.86 -16.49 14.94
CA LYS A 43 -9.09 -16.07 16.13
C LYS A 43 -7.70 -15.48 15.81
N PHE A 44 -7.12 -15.88 14.68
CA PHE A 44 -5.81 -15.38 14.19
C PHE A 44 -5.91 -14.17 13.25
N SER A 45 -7.07 -13.57 13.07
CA SER A 45 -7.25 -12.42 12.18
C SER A 45 -6.34 -11.23 12.53
N LYS A 46 -6.17 -10.94 13.82
CA LYS A 46 -5.34 -9.82 14.29
C LYS A 46 -3.84 -10.02 14.01
N PRO A 47 -3.20 -11.16 14.37
CA PRO A 47 -1.83 -11.46 13.97
C PRO A 47 -1.64 -11.46 12.45
N LEU A 48 -2.59 -12.03 11.71
CA LEU A 48 -2.54 -12.06 10.26
C LEU A 48 -2.60 -10.65 9.65
N LEU A 49 -3.47 -9.76 10.19
CA LEU A 49 -3.50 -8.35 9.78
C LEU A 49 -2.15 -7.66 9.99
N GLY A 50 -1.52 -7.85 11.16
CA GLY A 50 -0.19 -7.31 11.44
C GLY A 50 0.86 -7.80 10.45
N PHE A 51 0.84 -9.09 10.14
CA PHE A 51 1.75 -9.72 9.18
C PHE A 51 1.52 -9.23 7.74
N VAL A 52 0.26 -9.14 7.30
CA VAL A 52 -0.08 -8.58 5.97
C VAL A 52 0.34 -7.13 5.86
N SER A 53 0.08 -6.31 6.90
CA SER A 53 0.49 -4.92 6.95
C SER A 53 2.01 -4.76 6.93
N PHE A 54 2.74 -5.66 7.59
CA PHE A 54 4.20 -5.72 7.56
C PHE A 54 4.73 -5.99 6.15
N ILE A 55 4.27 -7.08 5.50
CA ILE A 55 4.76 -7.48 4.17
C ILE A 55 4.35 -6.49 3.09
N GLU A 56 3.15 -5.89 3.15
CA GLU A 56 2.67 -4.89 2.19
C GLU A 56 3.63 -3.70 2.12
N SER A 57 4.18 -3.30 3.25
CA SER A 57 5.00 -2.08 3.34
C SER A 57 6.34 -2.16 2.59
N PHE A 58 6.81 -3.35 2.22
CA PHE A 58 8.06 -3.50 1.47
C PHE A 58 7.98 -4.47 0.27
N PHE A 59 7.01 -5.39 0.23
CA PHE A 59 6.98 -6.41 -0.83
C PHE A 59 5.61 -6.58 -1.48
N PHE A 60 4.56 -6.87 -0.71
CA PHE A 60 3.30 -7.40 -1.24
C PHE A 60 2.33 -6.28 -1.66
N PRO A 61 1.57 -6.43 -2.78
CA PRO A 61 0.69 -5.36 -3.29
C PRO A 61 -0.74 -5.40 -2.74
N VAL A 62 -1.03 -6.18 -1.69
CA VAL A 62 -2.39 -6.29 -1.13
C VAL A 62 -2.57 -5.30 0.00
N PRO A 63 -3.45 -4.29 -0.16
CA PRO A 63 -3.65 -3.29 0.88
C PRO A 63 -4.31 -3.91 2.12
N PRO A 64 -3.80 -3.63 3.34
CA PRO A 64 -4.39 -4.09 4.60
C PRO A 64 -5.83 -3.65 4.80
N ASP A 65 -6.25 -2.59 4.11
CA ASP A 65 -7.63 -2.06 4.14
C ASP A 65 -8.67 -3.14 3.80
N LEU A 66 -8.32 -4.11 2.93
CA LEU A 66 -9.18 -5.25 2.58
C LEU A 66 -9.46 -6.18 3.77
N MET A 67 -8.60 -6.17 4.79
CA MET A 67 -8.81 -6.90 6.04
C MET A 67 -9.38 -6.01 7.13
N ILE A 68 -8.96 -4.74 7.22
CA ILE A 68 -9.44 -3.79 8.23
C ILE A 68 -10.95 -3.64 8.14
N VAL A 69 -11.49 -3.39 6.94
CA VAL A 69 -12.92 -3.16 6.73
C VAL A 69 -13.78 -4.33 7.24
N PRO A 70 -13.63 -5.58 6.78
CA PRO A 70 -14.45 -6.68 7.27
C PRO A 70 -14.22 -7.01 8.75
N MET A 71 -13.01 -6.81 9.27
CA MET A 71 -12.73 -7.02 10.70
C MET A 71 -13.48 -6.02 11.59
N VAL A 72 -13.51 -4.73 11.18
CA VAL A 72 -14.24 -3.68 11.91
C VAL A 72 -15.75 -3.89 11.78
N VAL A 73 -16.26 -4.29 10.61
CA VAL A 73 -17.68 -4.63 10.43
C VAL A 73 -18.08 -5.79 11.34
N ALA A 74 -17.22 -6.82 11.47
CA ALA A 74 -17.49 -7.98 12.31
C ALA A 74 -17.39 -7.68 13.83
N LYS A 75 -16.50 -6.75 14.24
CA LYS A 75 -16.26 -6.37 15.64
C LYS A 75 -15.98 -4.88 15.75
N ARG A 76 -17.05 -4.10 15.74
CA ARG A 76 -16.99 -2.62 15.75
C ARG A 76 -16.18 -2.07 16.91
N ASP A 77 -16.32 -2.61 18.10
CA ASP A 77 -15.65 -2.10 19.32
C ASP A 77 -14.13 -2.31 19.30
N ASP A 78 -13.65 -3.21 18.43
CA ASP A 78 -12.22 -3.51 18.29
C ASP A 78 -11.50 -2.60 17.27
N TYR A 79 -12.16 -1.58 16.67
CA TYR A 79 -11.57 -0.76 15.60
C TYR A 79 -10.24 -0.11 16.02
N ILE A 80 -10.11 0.33 17.29
CA ILE A 80 -8.87 0.89 17.84
C ILE A 80 -7.74 -0.14 17.80
N LYS A 81 -8.00 -1.37 18.25
CA LYS A 81 -6.99 -2.46 18.25
C LYS A 81 -6.61 -2.85 16.83
N ILE A 82 -7.59 -2.88 15.91
CA ILE A 82 -7.39 -3.24 14.53
C ILE A 82 -6.47 -2.23 13.83
N PHE A 83 -6.76 -0.91 13.94
CA PHE A 83 -5.91 0.08 13.31
C PHE A 83 -4.51 0.14 13.93
N LEU A 84 -4.37 -0.04 15.25
CA LEU A 84 -3.05 -0.08 15.91
C LEU A 84 -2.21 -1.25 15.39
N ILE A 85 -2.78 -2.45 15.30
CA ILE A 85 -2.07 -3.63 14.78
C ILE A 85 -1.62 -3.41 13.34
N ALA A 86 -2.49 -2.87 12.49
CA ALA A 86 -2.15 -2.55 11.10
C ALA A 86 -1.04 -1.48 11.03
N THR A 87 -1.13 -0.43 11.87
CA THR A 87 -0.14 0.64 11.92
C THR A 87 1.23 0.11 12.34
N PHE A 88 1.31 -0.59 13.47
CA PHE A 88 2.58 -1.13 13.93
C PHE A 88 3.18 -2.14 12.95
N GLY A 89 2.37 -3.04 12.39
CA GLY A 89 2.80 -3.95 11.34
C GLY A 89 3.39 -3.20 10.14
N SER A 90 2.67 -2.19 9.63
CA SER A 90 3.10 -1.39 8.50
C SER A 90 4.37 -0.58 8.77
N VAL A 91 4.50 0.01 9.96
CA VAL A 91 5.70 0.78 10.35
C VAL A 91 6.93 -0.13 10.47
N LEU A 92 6.78 -1.30 11.09
CA LEU A 92 7.85 -2.29 11.15
C LEU A 92 8.26 -2.78 9.76
N GLY A 93 7.29 -3.01 8.86
CA GLY A 93 7.55 -3.36 7.47
C GLY A 93 8.22 -2.21 6.70
N GLY A 94 7.84 -0.95 6.99
CA GLY A 94 8.50 0.23 6.43
C GLY A 94 9.96 0.35 6.87
N LEU A 95 10.25 0.11 8.15
CA LEU A 95 11.63 0.06 8.66
C LEU A 95 12.44 -1.06 8.00
N PHE A 96 11.83 -2.24 7.80
CA PHE A 96 12.46 -3.33 7.08
C PHE A 96 12.74 -2.95 5.61
N GLY A 97 11.78 -2.30 4.94
CA GLY A 97 11.97 -1.76 3.59
C GLY A 97 13.10 -0.72 3.52
N TYR A 98 13.20 0.16 4.51
CA TYR A 98 14.32 1.10 4.65
C TYR A 98 15.67 0.36 4.77
N MET A 99 15.75 -0.65 5.65
CA MET A 99 16.96 -1.46 5.79
C MET A 99 17.34 -2.18 4.49
N LEU A 100 16.37 -2.71 3.76
CA LEU A 100 16.60 -3.29 2.44
C LEU A 100 17.16 -2.24 1.46
N GLY A 101 16.69 -1.00 1.52
CA GLY A 101 17.21 0.11 0.72
C GLY A 101 18.67 0.41 1.01
N VAL A 102 19.07 0.48 2.28
CA VAL A 102 20.46 0.65 2.70
C VAL A 102 21.33 -0.51 2.20
N LEU A 103 20.90 -1.75 2.46
CA LEU A 103 21.63 -2.96 2.03
C LEU A 103 21.74 -3.07 0.50
N PHE A 104 20.69 -2.63 -0.22
CA PHE A 104 20.70 -2.63 -1.68
C PHE A 104 21.72 -1.63 -2.22
N LEU A 105 21.83 -0.44 -1.61
CA LEU A 105 22.85 0.54 -1.96
C LEU A 105 24.25 -0.02 -1.75
N ASP A 106 24.54 -0.57 -0.58
CA ASP A 106 25.83 -1.16 -0.24
C ASP A 106 26.22 -2.29 -1.21
N ALA A 107 25.28 -3.19 -1.51
CA ALA A 107 25.51 -4.30 -2.44
C ALA A 107 25.70 -3.83 -3.89
N SER A 108 25.10 -2.73 -4.29
CA SER A 108 25.16 -2.20 -5.66
C SER A 108 26.31 -1.21 -5.87
N MET A 109 26.95 -0.70 -4.80
CA MET A 109 28.05 0.29 -4.92
C MET A 109 29.18 -0.22 -5.80
N VAL A 110 29.54 -1.49 -5.73
CA VAL A 110 30.58 -2.07 -6.62
C VAL A 110 30.24 -1.91 -8.10
N ILE A 111 28.96 -2.05 -8.46
CA ILE A 111 28.48 -1.87 -9.84
C ILE A 111 28.42 -0.37 -10.17
N ILE A 112 27.96 0.45 -9.25
CA ILE A 112 27.85 1.90 -9.38
C ILE A 112 29.23 2.52 -9.65
N GLU A 113 30.25 2.13 -8.88
CA GLU A 113 31.64 2.52 -9.05
C GLU A 113 32.18 2.05 -10.40
N PHE A 114 31.91 0.80 -10.81
CA PHE A 114 32.35 0.29 -12.11
C PHE A 114 31.83 1.14 -13.29
N TYR A 115 30.61 1.70 -13.18
CA TYR A 115 30.03 2.56 -14.20
C TYR A 115 30.31 4.06 -13.97
N GLY A 116 31.02 4.45 -12.91
CA GLY A 116 31.36 5.84 -12.60
C GLY A 116 30.17 6.71 -12.21
N TYR A 117 29.15 6.13 -11.56
CA TYR A 117 27.95 6.85 -11.12
C TYR A 117 27.94 7.17 -9.62
N GLU A 118 29.03 6.91 -8.89
CA GLU A 118 29.13 7.19 -7.47
C GLU A 118 28.90 8.65 -7.12
N GLU A 119 29.45 9.60 -7.90
CA GLU A 119 29.24 11.03 -7.67
C GLU A 119 27.75 11.41 -7.73
N LYS A 120 26.99 10.83 -8.68
CA LYS A 120 25.55 11.11 -8.80
C LYS A 120 24.76 10.59 -7.60
N VAL A 121 25.16 9.46 -7.04
CA VAL A 121 24.51 8.92 -5.83
C VAL A 121 24.78 9.84 -4.63
N PHE A 122 26.03 10.30 -4.48
CA PHE A 122 26.38 11.23 -3.42
C PHE A 122 25.70 12.59 -3.60
N GLU A 123 25.62 13.13 -4.81
CA GLU A 123 24.87 14.36 -5.11
C GLU A 123 23.38 14.23 -4.72
N MET A 124 22.76 13.08 -5.00
CA MET A 124 21.38 12.83 -4.58
C MET A 124 21.23 12.78 -3.06
N GLN A 125 22.16 12.14 -2.35
CA GLN A 125 22.16 12.09 -0.89
C GLN A 125 22.39 13.48 -0.28
N ASP A 126 23.32 14.26 -0.84
CA ASP A 126 23.57 15.64 -0.41
C ASP A 126 22.34 16.52 -0.66
N THR A 127 21.69 16.41 -1.81
CA THR A 127 20.44 17.12 -2.10
C THR A 127 19.37 16.81 -1.05
N MET A 128 19.21 15.54 -0.65
CA MET A 128 18.28 15.14 0.41
C MET A 128 18.66 15.68 1.80
N SER A 129 19.94 15.99 2.01
CA SER A 129 20.45 16.59 3.24
C SER A 129 20.23 18.11 3.31
N THR A 130 19.93 18.76 2.17
CA THR A 130 19.53 20.17 2.16
C THR A 130 18.15 20.35 2.79
N LYS A 131 17.86 21.54 3.32
CA LYS A 131 16.57 21.83 3.93
C LYS A 131 15.41 21.68 2.93
N GLU A 132 15.62 22.10 1.70
CA GLU A 132 14.62 22.01 0.62
C GLU A 132 14.36 20.57 0.21
N GLY A 133 15.41 19.77 -0.02
CA GLY A 133 15.31 18.36 -0.37
C GLY A 133 14.68 17.52 0.75
N PHE A 134 15.10 17.80 1.99
CA PHE A 134 14.51 17.14 3.18
C PHE A 134 13.01 17.40 3.29
N LEU A 135 12.56 18.65 3.16
CA LEU A 135 11.14 19.01 3.24
C LEU A 135 10.34 18.47 2.06
N ALA A 136 10.92 18.48 0.84
CA ALA A 136 10.28 17.92 -0.34
C ALA A 136 10.03 16.42 -0.16
N TRP A 137 11.04 15.66 0.29
CA TRP A 137 10.91 14.23 0.53
C TRP A 137 9.91 13.90 1.65
N LEU A 138 9.91 14.70 2.72
CA LEU A 138 8.95 14.59 3.81
C LEU A 138 7.51 14.77 3.31
N GLY A 139 7.27 15.75 2.43
CA GLY A 139 5.97 15.96 1.79
C GLY A 139 5.55 14.80 0.88
N ILE A 140 6.48 14.27 0.09
CA ILE A 140 6.25 13.10 -0.78
C ILE A 140 5.91 11.87 0.06
N MET A 141 6.67 11.61 1.13
CA MET A 141 6.41 10.50 2.04
C MET A 141 5.05 10.63 2.75
N PHE A 142 4.68 11.86 3.14
CA PHE A 142 3.37 12.11 3.72
C PHE A 142 2.26 11.73 2.73
N LEU A 143 2.33 12.20 1.49
CA LEU A 143 1.37 11.86 0.44
C LEU A 143 1.34 10.37 0.15
N ALA A 144 2.50 9.72 0.03
CA ALA A 144 2.60 8.29 -0.25
C ALA A 144 2.04 7.42 0.88
N GLY A 145 2.29 7.80 2.14
CA GLY A 145 1.77 7.07 3.30
C GLY A 145 0.26 7.19 3.47
N PHE A 146 -0.31 8.32 3.05
CA PHE A 146 -1.75 8.60 3.17
C PHE A 146 -2.56 8.12 1.95
N THR A 147 -2.01 8.21 0.75
CA THR A 147 -2.67 7.81 -0.50
C THR A 147 -2.49 6.31 -0.80
N PRO A 148 -3.23 5.73 -1.76
CA PRO A 148 -3.03 4.35 -2.20
C PRO A 148 -1.80 4.18 -3.12
N LEU A 149 -0.82 5.08 -3.04
CA LEU A 149 0.44 4.94 -3.75
C LEU A 149 1.26 3.77 -3.18
N PRO A 150 2.14 3.15 -3.98
CA PRO A 150 2.94 2.02 -3.54
C PRO A 150 3.98 2.44 -2.50
N PHE A 151 3.59 2.42 -1.23
CA PHE A 151 4.40 2.86 -0.08
C PHE A 151 5.79 2.21 -0.02
N LYS A 152 5.90 0.96 -0.46
CA LYS A 152 7.16 0.21 -0.54
C LYS A 152 8.26 0.90 -1.35
N VAL A 153 7.88 1.61 -2.43
CA VAL A 153 8.87 2.35 -3.23
C VAL A 153 9.52 3.43 -2.37
N PHE A 154 8.72 4.16 -1.59
CA PHE A 154 9.22 5.25 -0.76
C PHE A 154 10.02 4.75 0.44
N THR A 155 9.67 3.61 1.02
CA THR A 155 10.42 3.02 2.14
C THR A 155 11.81 2.58 1.70
N ILE A 156 11.91 1.85 0.57
CA ILE A 156 13.19 1.40 0.02
C ILE A 156 14.03 2.59 -0.46
N THR A 157 13.44 3.52 -1.21
CA THR A 157 14.15 4.71 -1.70
C THR A 157 14.68 5.58 -0.56
N SER A 158 13.93 5.71 0.55
CA SER A 158 14.42 6.43 1.74
C SER A 158 15.66 5.78 2.34
N GLY A 159 15.76 4.45 2.29
CA GLY A 159 16.95 3.71 2.69
C GLY A 159 18.12 3.95 1.75
N VAL A 160 17.89 3.85 0.42
CA VAL A 160 18.92 4.13 -0.60
C VAL A 160 19.48 5.54 -0.46
N MET A 161 18.62 6.52 -0.16
CA MET A 161 19.02 7.93 0.01
C MET A 161 19.57 8.24 1.43
N ASN A 162 19.68 7.24 2.29
CA ASN A 162 20.13 7.38 3.67
C ASN A 162 19.37 8.48 4.44
N TYR A 163 18.05 8.58 4.20
CA TYR A 163 17.21 9.58 4.84
C TYR A 163 17.19 9.41 6.36
N ASN A 164 17.06 10.49 7.12
CA ASN A 164 17.10 10.44 8.58
C ASN A 164 16.10 9.44 9.17
N LEU A 165 16.58 8.34 9.74
CA LEU A 165 15.79 7.22 10.21
C LEU A 165 14.75 7.59 11.30
N PRO A 166 15.06 8.37 12.33
CA PRO A 166 14.08 8.87 13.30
C PRO A 166 12.92 9.64 12.64
N VAL A 167 13.20 10.51 11.70
CA VAL A 167 12.19 11.30 10.98
C VAL A 167 11.37 10.38 10.07
N PHE A 168 12.02 9.46 9.37
CA PHE A 168 11.35 8.43 8.58
C PHE A 168 10.36 7.62 9.43
N PHE A 169 10.79 7.16 10.60
CA PHE A 169 9.93 6.41 11.52
C PHE A 169 8.70 7.22 11.95
N LEU A 170 8.90 8.48 12.36
CA LEU A 170 7.81 9.34 12.82
C LEU A 170 6.81 9.64 11.72
N ILE A 171 7.27 9.93 10.49
CA ILE A 171 6.38 10.21 9.36
C ILE A 171 5.59 8.96 8.96
N CYS A 172 6.24 7.78 8.93
CA CYS A 172 5.57 6.51 8.69
C CYS A 172 4.49 6.23 9.74
N LEU A 173 4.83 6.40 11.02
CA LEU A 173 3.90 6.19 12.12
C LEU A 173 2.68 7.12 12.01
N PHE A 174 2.92 8.39 11.74
CA PHE A 174 1.85 9.39 11.63
C PHE A 174 0.96 9.14 10.40
N THR A 175 1.54 8.97 9.23
CA THR A 175 0.78 8.88 7.98
C THR A 175 0.03 7.55 7.87
N ARG A 176 0.66 6.42 8.20
CA ARG A 176 0.00 5.11 8.20
C ARG A 176 -1.00 5.00 9.34
N GLY A 177 -0.66 5.54 10.53
CA GLY A 177 -1.57 5.61 11.67
C GLY A 177 -2.83 6.40 11.33
N LEU A 178 -2.68 7.60 10.78
CA LEU A 178 -3.80 8.45 10.37
C LEU A 178 -4.67 7.75 9.32
N ARG A 179 -4.06 7.17 8.29
CA ARG A 179 -4.78 6.45 7.24
C ARG A 179 -5.60 5.29 7.82
N PHE A 180 -4.96 4.36 8.53
CA PHE A 180 -5.66 3.19 9.07
C PHE A 180 -6.70 3.56 10.14
N PHE A 181 -6.42 4.61 10.92
CA PHE A 181 -7.41 5.16 11.85
C PHE A 181 -8.65 5.64 11.10
N LEU A 182 -8.49 6.45 10.05
CA LEU A 182 -9.63 6.94 9.26
C LEU A 182 -10.41 5.79 8.64
N VAL A 183 -9.73 4.81 8.03
CA VAL A 183 -10.40 3.64 7.44
C VAL A 183 -11.18 2.88 8.52
N ALA A 184 -10.57 2.56 9.65
CA ALA A 184 -11.22 1.82 10.73
C ALA A 184 -12.35 2.63 11.37
N TYR A 185 -12.15 3.92 11.61
CA TYR A 185 -13.15 4.81 12.23
C TYR A 185 -14.37 4.99 11.32
N PHE A 186 -14.18 5.34 10.05
CA PHE A 186 -15.31 5.47 9.13
C PHE A 186 -16.04 4.15 8.91
N THR A 187 -15.30 3.03 8.84
CA THR A 187 -15.92 1.70 8.79
C THR A 187 -16.72 1.40 10.05
N SER A 188 -16.25 1.80 11.22
CA SER A 188 -17.00 1.62 12.47
C SER A 188 -18.30 2.44 12.52
N LEU A 189 -18.33 3.60 11.86
CA LEU A 189 -19.53 4.46 11.81
C LEU A 189 -20.54 4.00 10.75
N PHE A 190 -20.08 3.64 9.57
CA PHE A 190 -20.92 3.42 8.39
C PHE A 190 -20.98 1.98 7.89
N GLY A 191 -20.10 1.10 8.39
CA GLY A 191 -19.94 -0.25 7.87
C GLY A 191 -21.20 -1.12 7.91
N GLN A 192 -22.03 -0.99 8.94
CA GLN A 192 -23.32 -1.71 9.01
C GLN A 192 -24.31 -1.25 7.94
N LYS A 193 -24.44 0.07 7.74
CA LYS A 193 -25.32 0.62 6.69
C LYS A 193 -24.91 0.19 5.28
N PHE A 194 -23.60 0.03 5.08
CA PHE A 194 -23.05 -0.42 3.80
C PHE A 194 -23.24 -1.93 3.61
N GLY A 195 -23.08 -2.73 4.65
CA GLY A 195 -23.38 -4.17 4.65
C GLY A 195 -24.85 -4.44 4.29
N ASP A 196 -25.78 -3.77 4.95
CA ASP A 196 -27.23 -3.88 4.70
C ASP A 196 -27.61 -3.46 3.28
N PHE A 197 -26.89 -2.47 2.71
CA PHE A 197 -27.12 -2.01 1.34
C PHE A 197 -26.64 -3.03 0.29
N VAL A 198 -25.50 -3.67 0.53
CA VAL A 198 -24.95 -4.71 -0.35
C VAL A 198 -25.78 -5.98 -0.29
N GLU A 199 -26.25 -6.37 0.89
CA GLU A 199 -27.11 -7.54 1.08
C GLU A 199 -28.51 -7.38 0.43
N LYS A 200 -29.04 -6.15 0.40
CA LYS A 200 -30.34 -5.84 -0.26
C LYS A 200 -30.31 -5.80 -1.78
N LYS A 201 -29.11 -5.67 -2.38
CA LYS A 201 -28.94 -5.55 -3.85
C LYS A 201 -28.25 -6.74 -4.52
N GLY A 202 -27.83 -7.73 -3.76
CA GLY A 202 -27.28 -9.00 -4.27
C GLY A 202 -28.26 -10.12 -4.17
#